data_ef9d985c55887f2c71d05eef86d7b7d3
#
_entry.id   ef9d985c55887f2c71d05eef86d7b7d3
#
_cell.length_a   1.000
_cell.length_b   1.000
_cell.length_c   1.000
_cell.angle_alpha   90.00
_cell.angle_beta   90.00
_cell.angle_gamma   90.00
#
_symmetry.space_group_name_H-M   'P 1'
#
loop_
_entity.id
_entity.type
_entity.pdbx_description
1 polymer ?
#
loop_
_entity_poly.entity_id
_entity_poly.type
_entity_poly.pdbx_seq_one_letter_code
_entity_poly.pdbx_strand_id
1 'polypeptide(L)' 'MKSKKEESIMLIVLGLIGTPNMLVFIMKSFRGDDALDTIFGYIMVAMLISFWVGIVIELIKSKRSNNKKE' A
#
# COMPACT_ATOMS: atom_id res chain seq x y z
N MET A 1 11.01 -22.25 2.10
CA MET A 1 10.95 -21.14 1.14
C MET A 1 9.53 -20.79 0.80
N LYS A 2 9.22 -19.51 0.92
CA LYS A 2 7.86 -19.07 0.60
C LYS A 2 7.74 -18.78 -0.89
N SER A 3 6.66 -19.24 -1.49
CA SER A 3 6.42 -18.96 -2.88
C SER A 3 6.05 -17.49 -3.10
N LYS A 4 6.22 -17.01 -4.33
CA LYS A 4 5.87 -15.63 -4.66
C LYS A 4 4.39 -15.34 -4.38
N LYS A 5 3.55 -16.35 -4.53
CA LYS A 5 2.12 -16.23 -4.28
C LYS A 5 1.85 -15.94 -2.81
N GLU A 6 2.55 -16.63 -1.91
CA GLU A 6 2.38 -16.41 -0.48
C GLU A 6 2.85 -15.01 -0.06
N GLU A 7 3.97 -14.55 -0.64
CA GLU A 7 4.46 -13.20 -0.37
C GLU A 7 3.46 -12.14 -0.79
N SER A 8 2.86 -12.31 -1.97
CA SER A 8 1.86 -11.36 -2.45
C SER A 8 0.64 -11.32 -1.56
N ILE A 9 0.17 -12.49 -1.12
CA ILE A 9 -0.97 -12.57 -0.21
C ILE A 9 -0.65 -11.88 1.12
N MET A 10 0.54 -12.10 1.65
CA MET A 10 0.95 -11.45 2.89
C MET A 10 0.99 -9.93 2.75
N LEU A 11 1.51 -9.44 1.63
CA LEU A 11 1.56 -8.00 1.38
C LEU A 11 0.16 -7.40 1.30
N ILE A 12 -0.76 -8.10 0.63
CA ILE A 12 -2.15 -7.64 0.51
C ILE A 12 -2.81 -7.61 1.89
N VAL A 13 -2.62 -8.64 2.68
CA VAL A 13 -3.19 -8.71 4.03
C VAL A 13 -2.63 -7.59 4.90
N LEU A 14 -1.33 -7.37 4.85
CA LEU A 14 -0.69 -6.28 5.58
C LEU A 14 -1.24 -4.93 5.15
N GLY A 15 -1.43 -4.74 3.85
CA GLY A 15 -2.01 -3.52 3.32
C GLY A 15 -3.44 -3.32 3.79
N LEU A 16 -4.24 -4.39 3.79
CA LEU A 16 -5.62 -4.31 4.23
C LEU A 16 -5.74 -3.97 5.72
N ILE A 17 -4.82 -4.47 6.52
CA ILE A 17 -4.80 -4.16 7.95
C ILE A 17 -4.24 -2.77 8.20
N GLY A 18 -3.18 -2.41 7.50
CA GLY A 18 -2.50 -1.13 7.71
C GLY A 18 -3.22 0.07 7.12
N THR A 19 -3.94 -0.13 6.00
CA THR A 19 -4.62 0.97 5.32
C THR A 19 -5.58 1.73 6.21
N PRO A 20 -6.54 1.06 6.91
CA PRO A 20 -7.45 1.79 7.79
C PRO A 20 -6.74 2.51 8.94
N ASN A 21 -5.68 1.90 9.48
CA ASN A 21 -4.91 2.54 10.52
C ASN A 21 -4.21 3.79 10.00
N MET A 22 -3.63 3.71 8.82
CA MET A 22 -2.99 4.87 8.20
C MET A 22 -3.98 5.95 7.84
N LEU A 23 -5.18 5.57 7.38
CA LEU A 23 -6.22 6.54 7.07
C LEU A 23 -6.63 7.34 8.30
N VAL A 24 -6.78 6.66 9.44
CA VAL A 24 -7.09 7.34 10.69
C VAL A 24 -5.98 8.33 11.03
N PHE A 25 -4.74 7.92 10.88
CA PHE A 25 -3.58 8.79 11.15
C PHE A 25 -3.58 10.00 10.21
N ILE A 26 -3.84 9.78 8.93
CA ILE A 26 -3.89 10.85 7.94
C ILE A 26 -5.00 11.84 8.28
N MET A 27 -6.17 11.35 8.65
CA MET A 27 -7.27 12.20 9.04
C MET A 27 -6.92 13.06 10.26
N LYS A 28 -6.25 12.46 11.23
CA LYS A 28 -5.81 13.20 12.42
C LYS A 28 -4.79 14.28 12.05
N SER A 29 -3.88 13.96 11.13
CA SER A 29 -2.88 14.91 10.67
C SER A 29 -3.51 16.11 9.96
N PHE A 30 -4.50 15.86 9.13
CA PHE A 30 -5.17 16.95 8.41
C PHE A 30 -6.05 17.80 9.32
N ARG A 31 -6.50 17.25 10.44
CA ARG A 31 -7.28 18.00 11.41
C ARG A 31 -6.41 18.93 12.26
N GLY A 32 -5.11 18.67 12.32
CA GLY A 32 -4.19 19.55 13.02
C GLY A 32 -4.07 20.89 12.33
N ASP A 33 -3.91 21.94 13.13
CA ASP A 33 -3.76 23.29 12.60
C ASP A 33 -2.32 23.61 12.17
N ASP A 34 -1.40 22.72 12.51
CA ASP A 34 0.00 22.95 12.21
C ASP A 34 0.36 22.58 10.78
N ALA A 35 1.20 23.40 10.16
CA ALA A 35 1.69 23.13 8.81
C ALA A 35 2.48 21.83 8.75
N LEU A 36 3.21 21.50 9.81
CA LEU A 36 3.98 20.25 9.89
C LEU A 36 3.08 19.03 9.81
N ASP A 37 1.94 19.07 10.50
CA ASP A 37 0.99 17.97 10.46
C ASP A 37 0.44 17.75 9.06
N THR A 38 0.16 18.83 8.35
CA THR A 38 -0.31 18.76 6.97
C THR A 38 0.73 18.13 6.07
N ILE A 39 2.00 18.52 6.23
CA ILE A 39 3.10 17.95 5.44
C ILE A 39 3.23 16.46 5.72
N PHE A 40 3.16 16.06 6.98
CA PHE A 40 3.20 14.63 7.34
C PHE A 40 2.06 13.86 6.72
N GLY A 41 0.88 14.44 6.71
CA GLY A 41 -0.27 13.83 6.08
C GLY A 41 -0.05 13.56 4.60
N TYR A 42 0.51 14.53 3.89
CA TYR A 42 0.82 14.36 2.48
C TYR A 42 1.85 13.26 2.24
N ILE A 43 2.89 13.23 3.07
CA ILE A 43 3.92 12.20 2.95
C ILE A 43 3.32 10.82 3.16
N MET A 44 2.47 10.67 4.16
CA MET A 44 1.83 9.38 4.44
C MET A 44 0.91 8.95 3.30
N VAL A 45 0.15 9.87 2.74
CA VAL A 45 -0.71 9.58 1.59
C VAL A 45 0.13 9.10 0.41
N ALA A 46 1.22 9.80 0.13
CA ALA A 46 2.11 9.43 -0.97
C ALA A 46 2.68 8.02 -0.77
N MET A 47 3.11 7.71 0.46
CA MET A 47 3.63 6.39 0.78
C MET A 47 2.56 5.31 0.61
N LEU A 48 1.35 5.59 1.05
CA LEU A 48 0.26 4.63 0.94
C LEU A 48 -0.07 4.35 -0.52
N ILE A 49 -0.16 5.40 -1.33
CA ILE A 49 -0.44 5.26 -2.76
C ILE A 49 0.67 4.46 -3.44
N SER A 50 1.93 4.78 -3.15
CA SER A 50 3.08 4.04 -3.70
C SER A 50 3.03 2.56 -3.35
N PHE A 51 2.69 2.26 -2.11
CA PHE A 51 2.60 0.89 -1.64
C PHE A 51 1.54 0.11 -2.43
N TRP A 52 0.35 0.67 -2.57
CA TRP A 52 -0.73 0.02 -3.30
C TRP A 52 -0.44 -0.11 -4.79
N VAL A 53 0.14 0.93 -5.38
CA VAL A 53 0.54 0.88 -6.79
C VAL A 53 1.56 -0.24 -7.00
N GLY A 54 2.53 -0.38 -6.10
CA GLY A 54 3.51 -1.44 -6.18
C GLY A 54 2.87 -2.82 -6.15
N ILE A 55 1.91 -3.01 -5.24
CA ILE A 55 1.20 -4.29 -5.12
C ILE A 55 0.44 -4.60 -6.41
N VAL A 56 -0.27 -3.62 -6.95
CA VAL A 56 -1.05 -3.81 -8.18
C VAL A 56 -0.13 -4.18 -9.35
N ILE A 57 1.00 -3.49 -9.49
CA ILE A 57 1.94 -3.77 -10.56
C ILE A 57 2.48 -5.20 -10.43
N GLU A 58 2.82 -5.63 -9.23
CA GLU A 58 3.30 -6.99 -9.01
C GLU A 58 2.25 -8.03 -9.36
N LEU A 59 1.02 -7.78 -8.97
CA LEU A 59 -0.09 -8.69 -9.29
C LEU A 59 -0.29 -8.81 -10.79
N ILE A 60 -0.24 -7.69 -11.51
CA ILE A 60 -0.39 -7.69 -12.96
C ILE A 60 0.74 -8.45 -13.61
N LYS A 61 1.97 -8.23 -13.16
CA LYS A 61 3.13 -8.93 -13.69
C LYS A 61 3.04 -10.43 -13.46
N SER A 62 2.62 -10.82 -12.30
CA SER A 62 2.47 -12.24 -11.96
C SER A 62 1.42 -12.90 -12.84
N LYS A 63 0.31 -12.21 -13.07
CA LYS A 63 -0.74 -12.73 -13.92
C LYS A 63 -0.29 -12.88 -15.36
N ARG A 64 0.45 -11.90 -15.85
CA ARG A 64 0.98 -11.95 -17.22
C ARG A 64 1.96 -13.09 -17.40
N SER A 65 2.80 -13.30 -16.41
CA SER A 65 3.78 -14.38 -16.45
C SER A 65 3.09 -15.74 -16.53
N ASN A 66 2.02 -15.93 -15.78
CA ASN A 66 1.24 -17.16 -15.81
C ASN A 66 0.59 -17.40 -17.16
N ASN A 67 0.03 -16.35 -17.74
CA ASN A 67 -0.61 -16.46 -19.04
C ASN A 67 0.37 -16.80 -20.15
N LYS A 68 1.58 -16.27 -20.05
CA LYS A 68 2.61 -16.54 -21.06
C LYS A 68 3.13 -17.96 -21.02
N LYS A 69 3.06 -18.59 -19.87
CA LYS A 69 3.54 -19.96 -19.71
C LYS A 69 2.65 -20.98 -20.42
N GLU A 70 1.42 -20.64 -20.60
CA GLU A 70 0.50 -21.49 -21.32
C GLU A 70 0.62 -21.32 -22.82
#